data_eae66d44c94881dc1575c8bacb2be770
#
_entry.id   eae66d44c94881dc1575c8bacb2be770
#
_cell.length_a   1.000
_cell.length_b   1.000
_cell.length_c   1.000
_cell.angle_alpha   90.00
_cell.angle_beta   90.00
_cell.angle_gamma   90.00
#
_symmetry.space_group_name_H-M   'P 1'
#
loop_
_entity.id
_entity.type
_entity.pdbx_description
1 polymer ?
#
loop_
_entity_poly.entity_id
_entity_poly.type
_entity_poly.pdbx_seq_one_letter_code
_entity_poly.pdbx_strand_id
1 'polypeptide(L)'
;MSNDSKFFTNQKGDDLASRINELAKYSKSFDVLSGFFYSSGFYQIYKSLEDTDSIRILIGISTNEETFTLINQGNKLQEDKILNEPEVLEKVEDQVESEMQNSDDSKLVEMGVHKFIEWIRSGKLVIKAYPSQNIHAKLYIWTFKEGDREKGTVITGSSNLTQSGLINNLEFNVELKDRNDYEFAKDKFEELWKDSIDVSQKYVETVEE
;
A
#
# COMPACT_ATOMS: atom_id res chain seq x y z
N MET A 1 -27.04 7.70 -11.59
CA MET A 1 -26.77 6.63 -12.58
C MET A 1 -25.91 5.62 -11.88
N SER A 2 -26.37 4.38 -11.73
CA SER A 2 -25.54 3.29 -11.22
C SER A 2 -24.45 3.06 -12.26
N ASN A 3 -23.21 3.39 -11.89
CA ASN A 3 -22.08 3.20 -12.80
C ASN A 3 -21.61 1.76 -12.61
N ASP A 4 -22.08 0.84 -13.45
CA ASP A 4 -21.66 -0.57 -13.46
C ASP A 4 -20.25 -0.76 -14.03
N SER A 5 -19.51 0.33 -14.24
CA SER A 5 -18.14 0.26 -14.72
C SER A 5 -17.23 -0.33 -13.63
N LYS A 6 -16.44 -1.32 -14.01
CA LYS A 6 -15.35 -1.86 -13.16
C LYS A 6 -14.15 -0.92 -13.13
N PHE A 7 -14.05 0.01 -14.09
CA PHE A 7 -12.98 1.00 -14.17
C PHE A 7 -13.39 2.30 -13.52
N PHE A 8 -12.45 2.93 -12.84
CA PHE A 8 -12.59 4.27 -12.28
C PHE A 8 -11.25 5.02 -12.33
N THR A 9 -11.31 6.33 -12.17
CA THR A 9 -10.15 7.21 -12.18
C THR A 9 -10.18 8.09 -10.94
N ASN A 10 -9.08 8.78 -10.61
CA ASN A 10 -9.04 9.72 -9.49
C ASN A 10 -9.69 11.07 -9.86
N GLN A 11 -10.82 11.05 -10.54
CA GLN A 11 -11.62 12.25 -10.76
C GLN A 11 -12.52 12.51 -9.55
N LYS A 12 -12.86 13.78 -9.31
CA LYS A 12 -13.57 14.21 -8.11
C LYS A 12 -14.82 13.37 -7.81
N GLY A 13 -14.80 12.69 -6.66
CA GLY A 13 -15.88 11.87 -6.15
C GLY A 13 -15.83 10.39 -6.57
N ASP A 14 -14.80 10.00 -7.32
CA ASP A 14 -14.62 8.62 -7.81
C ASP A 14 -13.16 8.17 -7.65
N ASP A 15 -12.45 8.78 -6.69
CA ASP A 15 -11.05 8.50 -6.40
C ASP A 15 -10.87 7.22 -5.57
N LEU A 16 -9.64 6.69 -5.58
CA LEU A 16 -9.31 5.45 -4.89
C LEU A 16 -9.52 5.58 -3.37
N ALA A 17 -9.22 6.74 -2.76
CA ALA A 17 -9.46 6.94 -1.32
C ALA A 17 -10.95 6.82 -0.97
N SER A 18 -11.83 7.39 -1.77
CA SER A 18 -13.30 7.27 -1.61
C SER A 18 -13.74 5.81 -1.73
N ARG A 19 -13.18 5.07 -2.68
CA ARG A 19 -13.50 3.65 -2.87
C ARG A 19 -12.99 2.78 -1.70
N ILE A 20 -11.80 3.05 -1.21
CA ILE A 20 -11.25 2.44 0.01
C ILE A 20 -12.20 2.67 1.20
N ASN A 21 -12.65 3.92 1.39
CA ASN A 21 -13.56 4.29 2.46
C ASN A 21 -14.90 3.53 2.41
N GLU A 22 -15.39 3.22 1.23
CA GLU A 22 -16.62 2.42 1.09
C GLU A 22 -16.39 0.95 1.43
N LEU A 23 -15.33 0.34 0.89
CA LEU A 23 -15.03 -1.08 1.08
C LEU A 23 -14.65 -1.42 2.52
N ALA A 24 -13.97 -0.50 3.21
CA ALA A 24 -13.54 -0.67 4.60
C ALA A 24 -14.70 -1.01 5.54
N LYS A 25 -15.90 -0.47 5.31
CA LYS A 25 -17.10 -0.69 6.15
C LYS A 25 -17.50 -2.17 6.25
N TYR A 26 -17.23 -2.94 5.22
CA TYR A 26 -17.63 -4.34 5.10
C TYR A 26 -16.44 -5.31 5.31
N SER A 27 -15.25 -4.78 5.47
CA SER A 27 -14.02 -5.55 5.40
C SER A 27 -13.52 -5.98 6.78
N LYS A 28 -13.05 -7.22 6.86
CA LYS A 28 -12.34 -7.79 8.00
C LYS A 28 -10.86 -7.50 7.91
N SER A 29 -10.28 -7.62 6.71
CA SER A 29 -8.87 -7.34 6.49
C SER A 29 -8.61 -6.60 5.19
N PHE A 30 -7.51 -5.87 5.17
CA PHE A 30 -7.04 -5.09 4.04
C PHE A 30 -5.56 -5.37 3.79
N ASP A 31 -5.27 -5.91 2.62
CA ASP A 31 -3.91 -6.22 2.18
C ASP A 31 -3.55 -5.34 0.98
N VAL A 32 -2.38 -4.73 1.04
CA VAL A 32 -1.89 -3.85 -0.02
C VAL A 32 -0.54 -4.34 -0.52
N LEU A 33 -0.39 -4.46 -1.82
CA LEU A 33 0.88 -4.58 -2.50
C LEU A 33 1.11 -3.30 -3.31
N SER A 34 2.14 -2.55 -2.97
CA SER A 34 2.45 -1.27 -3.63
C SER A 34 3.93 -1.18 -3.94
N GLY A 35 4.26 -0.78 -5.15
CA GLY A 35 5.65 -0.52 -5.54
C GLY A 35 6.28 0.62 -4.73
N PHE A 36 5.45 1.60 -4.37
CA PHE A 36 5.80 2.73 -3.50
C PHE A 36 4.76 2.89 -2.40
N PHE A 37 5.22 3.14 -1.20
CA PHE A 37 4.38 3.46 -0.06
C PHE A 37 4.91 4.71 0.62
N TYR A 38 4.01 5.66 0.87
CA TYR A 38 4.26 6.79 1.73
C TYR A 38 3.22 6.83 2.84
N SER A 39 3.63 7.17 4.05
CA SER A 39 2.75 7.31 5.22
C SER A 39 1.65 8.35 4.98
N SER A 40 1.90 9.34 4.12
CA SER A 40 0.91 10.31 3.65
C SER A 40 -0.32 9.65 2.99
N GLY A 41 -0.16 8.52 2.30
CA GLY A 41 -1.28 7.73 1.78
C GLY A 41 -2.10 7.11 2.90
N PHE A 42 -1.46 6.55 3.92
CA PHE A 42 -2.15 6.01 5.09
C PHE A 42 -2.97 7.08 5.82
N TYR A 43 -2.43 8.29 5.98
CA TYR A 43 -3.13 9.38 6.68
C TYR A 43 -4.43 9.81 5.98
N GLN A 44 -4.57 9.54 4.69
CA GLN A 44 -5.81 9.83 3.95
C GLN A 44 -6.94 8.82 4.26
N ILE A 45 -6.59 7.60 4.65
CA ILE A 45 -7.56 6.48 4.71
C ILE A 45 -7.70 5.84 6.10
N TYR A 46 -6.79 6.13 7.06
CA TYR A 46 -6.77 5.41 8.36
C TYR A 46 -8.11 5.46 9.11
N LYS A 47 -8.82 6.61 9.07
CA LYS A 47 -10.11 6.75 9.76
C LYS A 47 -11.15 5.73 9.31
N SER A 48 -11.12 5.36 8.04
CA SER A 48 -12.04 4.36 7.48
C SER A 48 -11.63 2.93 7.85
N LEU A 49 -10.36 2.73 8.22
CA LEU A 49 -9.80 1.44 8.58
C LEU A 49 -9.86 1.15 10.09
N GLU A 50 -10.50 2.01 10.89
CA GLU A 50 -10.56 1.83 12.35
C GLU A 50 -11.25 0.52 12.74
N ASP A 51 -12.29 0.12 12.01
CA ASP A 51 -13.06 -1.11 12.24
C ASP A 51 -12.54 -2.35 11.49
N THR A 52 -11.42 -2.21 10.76
CA THR A 52 -10.74 -3.31 10.08
C THR A 52 -9.82 -4.03 11.08
N ASP A 53 -9.92 -5.36 11.18
CA ASP A 53 -9.18 -6.13 12.18
C ASP A 53 -7.68 -6.18 11.89
N SER A 54 -7.28 -6.26 10.62
CA SER A 54 -5.89 -6.44 10.19
C SER A 54 -5.60 -5.69 8.89
N ILE A 55 -4.46 -5.02 8.86
CA ILE A 55 -3.95 -4.29 7.71
C ILE A 55 -2.53 -4.74 7.44
N ARG A 56 -2.25 -5.18 6.22
CA ARG A 56 -0.91 -5.61 5.81
C ARG A 56 -0.50 -4.84 4.57
N ILE A 57 0.68 -4.25 4.63
CA ILE A 57 1.27 -3.50 3.52
C ILE A 57 2.55 -4.18 3.09
N LEU A 58 2.60 -4.64 1.86
CA LEU A 58 3.78 -5.20 1.23
C LEU A 58 4.33 -4.18 0.24
N ILE A 59 5.54 -3.72 0.50
CA ILE A 59 6.19 -2.70 -0.33
C ILE A 59 7.29 -3.28 -1.21
N GLY A 60 7.42 -2.71 -2.40
CA GLY A 60 8.62 -2.87 -3.21
C GLY A 60 9.74 -1.98 -2.65
N ILE A 61 10.97 -2.48 -2.76
CA ILE A 61 12.14 -1.67 -2.40
C ILE A 61 12.65 -0.99 -3.66
N SER A 62 12.23 0.22 -3.92
CA SER A 62 12.88 1.05 -4.92
C SER A 62 13.13 2.44 -4.35
N THR A 63 14.35 2.89 -4.52
CA THR A 63 14.70 4.30 -4.35
C THR A 63 13.89 5.09 -5.37
N ASN A 64 13.18 6.08 -4.98
CA ASN A 64 12.26 6.97 -5.67
C ASN A 64 11.89 6.65 -7.15
N GLU A 65 10.74 7.11 -7.61
CA GLU A 65 10.18 6.81 -8.94
C GLU A 65 11.11 7.19 -10.11
N GLU A 66 11.91 8.25 -9.95
CA GLU A 66 12.90 8.69 -10.94
C GLU A 66 14.08 7.72 -11.05
N THR A 67 14.59 7.22 -9.94
CA THR A 67 15.68 6.25 -9.91
C THR A 67 15.25 4.90 -10.50
N PHE A 68 13.99 4.46 -10.25
CA PHE A 68 13.42 3.27 -10.86
C PHE A 68 13.36 3.40 -12.40
N THR A 69 12.94 4.56 -12.89
CA THR A 69 12.88 4.84 -14.33
C THR A 69 14.28 4.84 -14.96
N LEU A 70 15.28 5.43 -14.29
CA LEU A 70 16.67 5.45 -14.75
C LEU A 70 17.33 4.06 -14.72
N ILE A 71 17.05 3.26 -13.68
CA ILE A 71 17.56 1.89 -13.58
C ILE A 71 16.96 1.01 -14.69
N ASN A 72 15.68 1.12 -14.98
CA ASN A 72 15.02 0.37 -16.05
C ASN A 72 15.50 0.79 -17.46
N GLN A 73 15.89 2.04 -17.64
CA GLN A 73 16.47 2.51 -18.91
C GLN A 73 17.94 2.11 -19.08
N GLY A 74 18.70 1.98 -17.98
CA GLY A 74 20.12 1.67 -17.98
C GLY A 74 20.48 0.18 -17.93
N ASN A 75 19.60 -0.66 -17.41
CA ASN A 75 19.94 -2.05 -17.04
C ASN A 75 19.18 -3.10 -17.84
N LYS A 76 19.56 -3.30 -19.09
CA LYS A 76 19.17 -4.52 -19.83
C LYS A 76 19.92 -5.79 -19.38
N LEU A 77 20.81 -5.74 -18.40
CA LEU A 77 21.75 -6.82 -18.08
C LEU A 77 22.11 -6.99 -16.58
N GLN A 78 21.38 -6.43 -15.63
CA GLN A 78 21.61 -6.78 -14.22
C GLN A 78 20.59 -7.84 -13.78
N GLU A 79 21.12 -9.00 -13.37
CA GLU A 79 20.39 -10.02 -12.63
C GLU A 79 19.69 -9.39 -11.44
N ASP A 80 18.45 -9.79 -11.16
CA ASP A 80 17.67 -9.33 -10.01
C ASP A 80 18.43 -9.54 -8.71
N LYS A 81 19.02 -8.47 -8.19
CA LYS A 81 19.73 -8.54 -6.91
C LYS A 81 18.71 -8.67 -5.79
N ILE A 82 18.69 -9.81 -5.12
CA ILE A 82 17.94 -9.99 -3.89
C ILE A 82 18.74 -9.33 -2.76
N LEU A 83 18.13 -8.35 -2.10
CA LEU A 83 18.74 -7.63 -0.97
C LEU A 83 18.68 -8.48 0.31
N ASN A 84 19.70 -8.36 1.16
CA ASN A 84 19.64 -8.91 2.50
C ASN A 84 18.88 -7.98 3.46
N GLU A 85 18.56 -8.48 4.66
CA GLU A 85 17.76 -7.73 5.63
C GLU A 85 18.36 -6.35 6.02
N PRO A 86 19.67 -6.20 6.32
CA PRO A 86 20.27 -4.89 6.57
C PRO A 86 20.13 -3.91 5.41
N GLU A 87 20.36 -4.36 4.17
CA GLU A 87 20.21 -3.53 2.97
C GLU A 87 18.76 -3.08 2.76
N VAL A 88 17.78 -3.92 3.14
CA VAL A 88 16.36 -3.58 3.10
C VAL A 88 16.02 -2.51 4.12
N LEU A 89 16.47 -2.68 5.36
CA LEU A 89 16.22 -1.73 6.46
C LEU A 89 16.82 -0.36 6.18
N GLU A 90 18.06 -0.28 5.67
CA GLU A 90 18.71 0.96 5.27
C GLU A 90 17.89 1.71 4.19
N LYS A 91 17.42 1.00 3.16
CA LYS A 91 16.62 1.63 2.10
C LYS A 91 15.25 2.11 2.58
N VAL A 92 14.63 1.40 3.51
CA VAL A 92 13.35 1.84 4.12
C VAL A 92 13.59 3.09 4.96
N GLU A 93 14.68 3.17 5.71
CA GLU A 93 15.07 4.35 6.48
C GLU A 93 15.22 5.57 5.58
N ASP A 94 16.05 5.48 4.54
CA ASP A 94 16.26 6.55 3.55
C ASP A 94 14.93 7.03 2.94
N GLN A 95 14.02 6.11 2.64
CA GLN A 95 12.70 6.43 2.08
C GLN A 95 11.83 7.19 3.08
N VAL A 96 11.76 6.74 4.32
CA VAL A 96 10.95 7.39 5.38
C VAL A 96 11.50 8.77 5.71
N GLU A 97 12.83 8.93 5.84
CA GLU A 97 13.46 10.23 6.07
C GLU A 97 13.17 11.22 4.92
N SER A 98 13.30 10.76 3.68
CA SER A 98 12.98 11.59 2.50
C SER A 98 11.52 12.04 2.48
N GLU A 99 10.59 11.17 2.90
CA GLU A 99 9.17 11.50 3.01
C GLU A 99 8.93 12.56 4.09
N MET A 100 9.52 12.38 5.27
CA MET A 100 9.35 13.31 6.39
C MET A 100 9.87 14.71 6.06
N GLN A 101 11.00 14.82 5.37
CA GLN A 101 11.56 16.11 4.94
C GLN A 101 10.64 16.86 3.95
N ASN A 102 9.79 16.16 3.22
CA ASN A 102 8.88 16.72 2.21
C ASN A 102 7.42 16.78 2.67
N SER A 103 7.11 16.39 3.92
CA SER A 103 5.75 16.36 4.43
C SER A 103 5.31 17.73 4.97
N ASP A 104 4.03 18.08 4.72
CA ASP A 104 3.41 19.28 5.30
C ASP A 104 3.11 19.08 6.79
N ASP A 105 3.46 20.08 7.60
CA ASP A 105 3.19 20.12 9.04
C ASP A 105 1.70 20.47 9.28
N SER A 106 0.84 19.44 9.24
CA SER A 106 -0.60 19.62 9.44
C SER A 106 -1.12 18.76 10.58
N LYS A 107 -2.19 19.22 11.26
CA LYS A 107 -2.86 18.47 12.33
C LYS A 107 -3.36 17.09 11.86
N LEU A 108 -3.69 16.95 10.59
CA LEU A 108 -4.13 15.68 10.01
C LEU A 108 -2.96 14.69 9.96
N VAL A 109 -1.78 15.17 9.57
CA VAL A 109 -0.54 14.38 9.53
C VAL A 109 -0.17 13.94 10.94
N GLU A 110 -0.13 14.86 11.91
CA GLU A 110 0.18 14.55 13.31
C GLU A 110 -0.73 13.45 13.89
N MET A 111 -2.05 13.58 13.71
CA MET A 111 -3.01 12.56 14.15
C MET A 111 -2.82 11.23 13.42
N GLY A 112 -2.50 11.27 12.14
CA GLY A 112 -2.22 10.10 11.32
C GLY A 112 -0.95 9.37 11.77
N VAL A 113 0.12 10.10 12.09
CA VAL A 113 1.38 9.57 12.63
C VAL A 113 1.12 8.81 13.94
N HIS A 114 0.39 9.40 14.88
CA HIS A 114 0.05 8.72 16.14
C HIS A 114 -0.70 7.42 15.92
N LYS A 115 -1.68 7.40 15.00
CA LYS A 115 -2.44 6.19 14.67
C LYS A 115 -1.59 5.15 13.95
N PHE A 116 -0.71 5.57 13.08
CA PHE A 116 0.22 4.70 12.39
C PHE A 116 1.11 3.93 13.35
N ILE A 117 1.76 4.66 14.29
CA ILE A 117 2.60 4.06 15.32
C ILE A 117 1.79 3.15 16.26
N GLU A 118 0.61 3.60 16.73
CA GLU A 118 -0.29 2.82 17.58
C GLU A 118 -0.65 1.47 16.91
N TRP A 119 -1.01 1.49 15.63
CA TRP A 119 -1.44 0.29 14.93
C TRP A 119 -0.29 -0.66 14.60
N ILE A 120 0.90 -0.15 14.35
CA ILE A 120 2.10 -1.00 14.24
C ILE A 120 2.39 -1.67 15.59
N ARG A 121 2.43 -0.92 16.68
CA ARG A 121 2.72 -1.45 18.02
C ARG A 121 1.68 -2.47 18.50
N SER A 122 0.42 -2.29 18.12
CA SER A 122 -0.66 -3.26 18.44
C SER A 122 -0.67 -4.48 17.53
N GLY A 123 0.10 -4.47 16.43
CA GLY A 123 0.07 -5.52 15.42
C GLY A 123 -1.13 -5.46 14.47
N LYS A 124 -1.97 -4.43 14.57
CA LYS A 124 -3.06 -4.21 13.62
C LYS A 124 -2.54 -3.86 12.22
N LEU A 125 -1.48 -3.08 12.13
CA LEU A 125 -0.77 -2.73 10.91
C LEU A 125 0.60 -3.41 10.90
N VAL A 126 0.86 -4.18 9.85
CA VAL A 126 2.17 -4.81 9.62
C VAL A 126 2.67 -4.39 8.24
N ILE A 127 3.91 -3.95 8.17
CA ILE A 127 4.57 -3.55 6.93
C ILE A 127 5.73 -4.48 6.67
N LYS A 128 5.76 -5.07 5.48
CA LYS A 128 6.88 -5.88 5.01
C LYS A 128 7.43 -5.32 3.71
N ALA A 129 8.71 -5.50 3.50
CA ALA A 129 9.39 -5.15 2.27
C ALA A 129 9.82 -6.42 1.53
N TYR A 130 9.48 -6.51 0.25
CA TYR A 130 9.94 -7.60 -0.59
C TYR A 130 11.40 -7.35 -1.02
N PRO A 131 12.32 -8.28 -0.80
CA PRO A 131 13.75 -8.02 -0.96
C PRO A 131 14.23 -7.93 -2.42
N SER A 132 13.33 -7.96 -3.39
CA SER A 132 13.63 -7.78 -4.81
C SER A 132 13.26 -6.37 -5.27
N GLN A 133 14.12 -5.75 -6.08
CA GLN A 133 13.90 -4.40 -6.62
C GLN A 133 12.84 -4.36 -7.75
N ASN A 134 12.33 -5.50 -8.20
CA ASN A 134 11.46 -5.56 -9.39
C ASN A 134 9.96 -5.53 -9.11
N ILE A 135 9.55 -5.38 -7.86
CA ILE A 135 8.13 -5.31 -7.56
C ILE A 135 7.59 -3.91 -7.87
N HIS A 136 6.70 -3.78 -8.84
CA HIS A 136 6.02 -2.55 -9.22
C HIS A 136 4.49 -2.73 -9.33
N ALA A 137 3.96 -3.69 -8.59
CA ALA A 137 2.53 -3.94 -8.55
C ALA A 137 1.79 -2.91 -7.69
N LYS A 138 0.52 -2.70 -7.98
CA LYS A 138 -0.44 -1.94 -7.19
C LYS A 138 -1.68 -2.79 -7.06
N LEU A 139 -1.85 -3.37 -5.87
CA LEU A 139 -2.91 -4.31 -5.59
C LEU A 139 -3.50 -4.00 -4.21
N TYR A 140 -4.81 -3.85 -4.15
CA TYR A 140 -5.57 -3.58 -2.94
C TYR A 140 -6.59 -4.69 -2.77
N ILE A 141 -6.40 -5.56 -1.76
CA ILE A 141 -7.20 -6.77 -1.55
C ILE A 141 -8.02 -6.60 -0.29
N TRP A 142 -9.32 -6.67 -0.44
CA TRP A 142 -10.28 -6.60 0.65
C TRP A 142 -10.84 -7.98 0.94
N THR A 143 -10.74 -8.43 2.19
CA THR A 143 -11.44 -9.63 2.66
C THR A 143 -12.63 -9.18 3.48
N PHE A 144 -13.84 -9.57 3.09
CA PHE A 144 -15.07 -9.16 3.75
C PHE A 144 -15.33 -9.93 5.05
N LYS A 145 -16.18 -9.38 5.91
CA LYS A 145 -16.60 -9.98 7.17
C LYS A 145 -17.40 -11.27 6.89
N GLU A 146 -17.40 -12.18 7.86
CA GLU A 146 -18.19 -13.40 7.76
C GLU A 146 -19.68 -13.09 7.64
N GLY A 147 -20.38 -13.83 6.75
CA GLY A 147 -21.79 -13.60 6.45
C GLY A 147 -22.04 -12.71 5.23
N ASP A 148 -21.01 -12.11 4.66
CA ASP A 148 -21.11 -11.45 3.36
C ASP A 148 -21.25 -12.49 2.23
N ARG A 149 -21.97 -12.13 1.16
CA ARG A 149 -22.18 -13.00 0.00
C ARG A 149 -20.88 -13.28 -0.74
N GLU A 150 -20.02 -12.29 -0.82
CA GLU A 150 -18.72 -12.37 -1.50
C GLU A 150 -17.60 -12.49 -0.45
N LYS A 151 -16.54 -13.22 -0.78
CA LYS A 151 -15.36 -13.36 0.11
C LYS A 151 -14.55 -12.09 0.21
N GLY A 152 -14.51 -11.31 -0.87
CA GLY A 152 -13.71 -10.12 -0.97
C GLY A 152 -13.70 -9.54 -2.38
N THR A 153 -12.92 -8.50 -2.57
CA THR A 153 -12.72 -7.81 -3.85
C THR A 153 -11.29 -7.34 -3.99
N VAL A 154 -10.87 -7.07 -5.21
CA VAL A 154 -9.52 -6.59 -5.54
C VAL A 154 -9.62 -5.33 -6.37
N ILE A 155 -8.82 -4.33 -6.02
CA ILE A 155 -8.57 -3.18 -6.88
C ILE A 155 -7.12 -3.26 -7.36
N THR A 156 -6.92 -3.07 -8.65
CA THR A 156 -5.59 -2.95 -9.25
C THR A 156 -5.57 -1.82 -10.28
N GLY A 157 -4.40 -1.29 -10.57
CA GLY A 157 -4.25 -0.20 -11.52
C GLY A 157 -2.91 0.50 -11.41
N SER A 158 -2.90 1.80 -11.67
CA SER A 158 -1.69 2.62 -11.62
C SER A 158 -1.41 3.25 -10.24
N SER A 159 -2.42 3.35 -9.36
CA SER A 159 -2.33 4.05 -8.08
C SER A 159 -1.43 3.35 -7.06
N ASN A 160 -0.37 4.03 -6.61
CA ASN A 160 0.40 3.64 -5.43
C ASN A 160 -0.30 4.08 -4.13
N LEU A 161 0.07 3.48 -2.99
CA LEU A 161 -0.42 3.89 -1.67
C LEU A 161 0.33 5.15 -1.19
N THR A 162 0.07 6.24 -1.86
CA THR A 162 0.57 7.59 -1.60
C THR A 162 -0.58 8.58 -1.71
N GLN A 163 -0.46 9.77 -1.12
CA GLN A 163 -1.49 10.81 -1.28
C GLN A 163 -1.76 11.13 -2.75
N SER A 164 -0.70 11.25 -3.55
CA SER A 164 -0.82 11.53 -4.98
C SER A 164 -1.54 10.42 -5.73
N GLY A 165 -1.18 9.16 -5.47
CA GLY A 165 -1.81 7.98 -6.10
C GLY A 165 -3.27 7.76 -5.68
N LEU A 166 -3.63 8.16 -4.45
CA LEU A 166 -4.99 8.01 -3.94
C LEU A 166 -5.95 9.09 -4.43
N ILE A 167 -5.48 10.35 -4.60
CA ILE A 167 -6.36 11.51 -4.74
C ILE A 167 -5.93 12.46 -5.87
N ASN A 168 -4.63 12.78 -6.00
CA ASN A 168 -4.18 13.95 -6.77
C ASN A 168 -3.88 13.65 -8.23
N ASN A 169 -3.26 12.50 -8.52
CA ASN A 169 -2.88 12.13 -9.87
C ASN A 169 -4.07 11.64 -10.68
N LEU A 170 -4.02 11.79 -12.01
CA LEU A 170 -4.93 11.06 -12.88
C LEU A 170 -4.46 9.61 -12.97
N GLU A 171 -5.18 8.74 -12.29
CA GLU A 171 -4.90 7.31 -12.20
C GLU A 171 -6.03 6.50 -12.84
N PHE A 172 -5.72 5.30 -13.31
CA PHE A 172 -6.69 4.33 -13.79
C PHE A 172 -6.66 3.09 -12.92
N ASN A 173 -7.81 2.75 -12.36
CA ASN A 173 -7.98 1.58 -11.52
C ASN A 173 -9.16 0.73 -12.02
N VAL A 174 -9.13 -0.55 -11.70
CA VAL A 174 -10.19 -1.51 -11.97
C VAL A 174 -10.51 -2.28 -10.69
N GLU A 175 -11.80 -2.42 -10.40
CA GLU A 175 -12.28 -3.26 -9.30
C GLU A 175 -12.75 -4.62 -9.85
N LEU A 176 -12.17 -5.69 -9.35
CA LEU A 176 -12.44 -7.08 -9.71
C LEU A 176 -13.20 -7.74 -8.55
N LYS A 177 -14.45 -8.14 -8.83
CA LYS A 177 -15.37 -8.72 -7.82
C LYS A 177 -15.51 -10.23 -7.95
N ASP A 178 -14.96 -10.82 -9.01
CA ASP A 178 -15.02 -12.26 -9.20
C ASP A 178 -14.20 -13.00 -8.13
N ARG A 179 -14.77 -14.08 -7.63
CA ARG A 179 -14.13 -14.90 -6.60
C ARG A 179 -12.75 -15.42 -7.03
N ASN A 180 -12.61 -15.81 -8.29
CA ASN A 180 -11.34 -16.33 -8.80
C ASN A 180 -10.25 -15.25 -8.83
N ASP A 181 -10.60 -14.01 -9.18
CA ASP A 181 -9.67 -12.89 -9.17
C ASP A 181 -9.21 -12.57 -7.74
N TYR A 182 -10.15 -12.57 -6.80
CA TYR A 182 -9.83 -12.38 -5.37
C TYR A 182 -8.92 -13.49 -4.83
N GLU A 183 -9.27 -14.77 -5.07
CA GLU A 183 -8.48 -15.91 -4.58
C GLU A 183 -7.07 -15.89 -5.21
N PHE A 184 -6.95 -15.63 -6.50
CA PHE A 184 -5.65 -15.50 -7.18
C PHE A 184 -4.79 -14.39 -6.57
N ALA A 185 -5.36 -13.19 -6.40
CA ALA A 185 -4.64 -12.05 -5.84
C ALA A 185 -4.21 -12.32 -4.39
N LYS A 186 -5.09 -12.94 -3.59
CA LYS A 186 -4.81 -13.30 -2.21
C LYS A 186 -3.68 -14.33 -2.10
N ASP A 187 -3.72 -15.39 -2.90
CA ASP A 187 -2.70 -16.43 -2.93
C ASP A 187 -1.33 -15.87 -3.33
N LYS A 188 -1.31 -14.99 -4.34
CA LYS A 188 -0.07 -14.32 -4.76
C LYS A 188 0.47 -13.36 -3.70
N PHE A 189 -0.41 -12.64 -3.02
CA PHE A 189 0.00 -11.80 -1.89
C PHE A 189 0.62 -12.63 -0.76
N GLU A 190 0.00 -13.76 -0.38
CA GLU A 190 0.51 -14.64 0.68
C GLU A 190 1.87 -15.25 0.31
N GLU A 191 2.06 -15.65 -0.95
CA GLU A 191 3.35 -16.13 -1.47
C GLU A 191 4.45 -15.08 -1.27
N LEU A 192 4.24 -13.86 -1.74
CA LEU A 192 5.19 -12.77 -1.61
C LEU A 192 5.41 -12.33 -0.15
N TRP A 193 4.32 -12.31 0.64
CA TRP A 193 4.36 -11.95 2.05
C TRP A 193 5.23 -12.87 2.89
N LYS A 194 5.23 -14.15 2.57
CA LYS A 194 6.03 -15.17 3.25
C LYS A 194 7.53 -14.92 3.07
N ASP A 195 7.93 -14.50 1.88
CA ASP A 195 9.33 -14.29 1.52
C ASP A 195 9.81 -12.84 1.77
N SER A 196 9.00 -12.03 2.46
CA SER A 196 9.27 -10.62 2.72
C SER A 196 9.79 -10.37 4.13
N ILE A 197 10.54 -9.29 4.29
CA ILE A 197 11.18 -8.85 5.53
C ILE A 197 10.25 -7.89 6.26
N ASP A 198 10.01 -8.11 7.56
CA ASP A 198 9.25 -7.18 8.40
C ASP A 198 10.06 -5.89 8.66
N VAL A 199 9.48 -4.77 8.28
CA VAL A 199 10.08 -3.43 8.42
C VAL A 199 9.24 -2.51 9.32
N SER A 200 8.19 -3.05 9.95
CA SER A 200 7.25 -2.27 10.76
C SER A 200 7.94 -1.49 11.86
N GLN A 201 8.85 -2.13 12.59
CA GLN A 201 9.58 -1.50 13.69
C GLN A 201 10.52 -0.39 13.19
N LYS A 202 11.14 -0.56 12.03
CA LYS A 202 12.01 0.45 11.42
C LYS A 202 11.24 1.72 11.07
N TYR A 203 10.00 1.58 10.56
CA TYR A 203 9.11 2.74 10.35
C TYR A 203 8.84 3.51 11.65
N VAL A 204 8.58 2.80 12.74
CA VAL A 204 8.32 3.45 14.04
C VAL A 204 9.56 4.21 14.54
N GLU A 205 10.72 3.58 14.48
CA GLU A 205 11.99 4.17 14.93
C GLU A 205 12.30 5.45 14.15
N THR A 206 12.27 5.38 12.82
CA THR A 206 12.60 6.53 11.95
C THR A 206 11.59 7.68 12.09
N VAL A 207 10.31 7.39 12.36
CA VAL A 207 9.28 8.44 12.53
C VAL A 207 9.35 9.09 13.92
N GLU A 208 9.90 8.40 14.93
CA GLU A 208 10.06 8.94 16.31
C GLU A 208 11.39 9.68 16.52
N GLU A 209 12.37 9.57 15.62
CA GLU A 209 13.62 10.35 15.61
C GLU A 209 13.42 11.79 15.12
#